data_d688939d92eaab4baf7cd5a54aba9c67
#
_entry.id   d688939d92eaab4baf7cd5a54aba9c67
#
_cell.length_a   1.000
_cell.length_b   1.000
_cell.length_c   1.000
_cell.angle_alpha   90.00
_cell.angle_beta   90.00
_cell.angle_gamma   90.00
#
_symmetry.space_group_name_H-M   'P 1'
#
loop_
_entity.id
_entity.type
_entity.pdbx_description
1 polymer ?
#
loop_
_entity_poly.entity_id
_entity_poly.type
_entity_poly.pdbx_seq_one_letter_code
_entity_poly.pdbx_strand_id
1 'polypeptide(L)'
;LLEALPSDGLAVINEESEGIMGCGDVPAKCEVVRYGIDAPNADVRASGISYSRSGMEFDLSDIHLSTRLLGDCNVLNIAAAVIVARRLGVSAGQCALAVSKLQPVEHRLSISRKGSLTVLDDAYNSNPEGAAMALSVLGAMDLPAGAHRIVVTPGFVELGERQREECIRLGWRAAAHCDLLVIVNKYNREAILEGARQGGMDENNIICADTLAQAVALMQPFATPGSVVLYENDLPDTFR
;
A
#
# COMPACT_ATOMS: atom_id res chain seq x y z
N LEU A 1 23.75 15.14 3.86
CA LEU A 1 24.08 13.81 4.38
C LEU A 1 25.06 13.07 3.45
N LEU A 2 24.81 13.02 2.13
CA LEU A 2 25.63 12.26 1.17
C LEU A 2 27.09 12.75 1.12
N GLU A 3 27.33 14.07 1.15
CA GLU A 3 28.67 14.65 1.18
C GLU A 3 29.47 14.32 2.45
N ALA A 4 28.79 13.97 3.53
CA ALA A 4 29.40 13.62 4.81
C ALA A 4 29.81 12.15 4.91
N LEU A 5 29.44 11.31 3.91
CA LEU A 5 29.86 9.91 3.88
C LEU A 5 31.38 9.82 3.64
N PRO A 6 32.08 8.92 4.35
CA PRO A 6 33.50 8.66 4.09
C PRO A 6 33.68 7.94 2.74
N SER A 7 34.88 7.99 2.20
CA SER A 7 35.17 7.41 0.87
C SER A 7 35.00 5.89 0.78
N ASP A 8 35.05 5.18 1.89
CA ASP A 8 34.77 3.74 2.04
C ASP A 8 33.32 3.43 2.43
N GLY A 9 32.46 4.46 2.48
CA GLY A 9 31.02 4.35 2.79
C GLY A 9 30.21 3.79 1.62
N LEU A 10 28.89 3.70 1.86
CA LEU A 10 27.89 3.30 0.86
C LEU A 10 26.70 4.26 0.92
N ALA A 11 26.31 4.80 -0.22
CA ALA A 11 25.07 5.53 -0.41
C ALA A 11 24.06 4.63 -1.17
N VAL A 12 22.95 4.30 -0.54
CA VAL A 12 21.85 3.52 -1.15
C VAL A 12 20.71 4.47 -1.47
N ILE A 13 20.41 4.66 -2.77
CA ILE A 13 19.54 5.73 -3.26
C ILE A 13 18.34 5.15 -3.99
N ASN A 14 17.14 5.52 -3.52
CA ASN A 14 15.90 5.23 -4.20
C ASN A 14 15.73 6.15 -5.42
N GLU A 15 15.69 5.59 -6.63
CA GLU A 15 15.49 6.35 -7.88
C GLU A 15 14.07 6.90 -8.06
N GLU A 16 13.10 6.42 -7.28
CA GLU A 16 11.73 6.91 -7.31
C GLU A 16 11.50 8.10 -6.37
N SER A 17 12.52 8.49 -5.61
CA SER A 17 12.44 9.65 -4.73
C SER A 17 12.60 10.95 -5.51
N GLU A 18 11.49 11.63 -5.81
CA GLU A 18 11.49 12.93 -6.52
C GLU A 18 12.40 13.96 -5.86
N GLY A 19 12.47 13.98 -4.52
CA GLY A 19 13.32 14.89 -3.77
C GLY A 19 14.81 14.65 -3.98
N ILE A 20 15.24 13.43 -4.24
CA ILE A 20 16.64 13.08 -4.50
C ILE A 20 16.95 13.27 -5.97
N MET A 21 16.07 12.82 -6.86
CA MET A 21 16.24 12.92 -8.31
C MET A 21 16.22 14.36 -8.81
N GLY A 22 15.46 15.24 -8.14
CA GLY A 22 15.45 16.69 -8.43
C GLY A 22 16.73 17.43 -8.05
N CYS A 23 17.64 16.82 -7.28
CA CYS A 23 18.91 17.44 -6.86
C CYS A 23 20.04 17.31 -7.89
N GLY A 24 19.83 16.65 -9.02
CA GLY A 24 20.88 16.41 -10.03
C GLY A 24 21.89 15.32 -9.61
N ASP A 25 23.19 15.54 -9.89
CA ASP A 25 24.22 14.57 -9.54
C ASP A 25 24.32 14.35 -8.02
N VAL A 26 24.41 13.11 -7.62
CA VAL A 26 24.56 12.73 -6.20
C VAL A 26 25.98 13.08 -5.75
N PRO A 27 26.15 14.05 -4.82
CA PRO A 27 27.46 14.52 -4.40
C PRO A 27 28.08 13.58 -3.36
N ALA A 28 28.23 12.29 -3.70
CA ALA A 28 28.85 11.30 -2.84
C ALA A 28 30.29 11.03 -3.24
N LYS A 29 31.20 10.92 -2.24
CA LYS A 29 32.60 10.53 -2.42
C LYS A 29 32.80 9.01 -2.29
N CYS A 30 31.75 8.29 -1.97
CA CYS A 30 31.73 6.85 -1.73
C CYS A 30 31.01 6.11 -2.87
N GLU A 31 30.94 4.78 -2.75
CA GLU A 31 30.12 3.92 -3.61
C GLU A 31 28.66 4.36 -3.55
N VAL A 32 27.99 4.47 -4.69
CA VAL A 32 26.57 4.77 -4.80
C VAL A 32 25.89 3.58 -5.45
N VAL A 33 24.87 3.03 -4.79
CA VAL A 33 24.01 1.98 -5.34
C VAL A 33 22.59 2.55 -5.47
N ARG A 34 22.08 2.59 -6.69
CA ARG A 34 20.73 3.05 -7.02
C ARG A 34 19.78 1.88 -7.07
N TYR A 35 18.59 2.03 -6.55
CA TYR A 35 17.56 0.99 -6.58
C TYR A 35 16.17 1.57 -6.85
N GLY A 36 15.25 0.72 -7.35
CA GLY A 36 13.87 1.10 -7.62
C GLY A 36 13.04 -0.06 -8.14
N ILE A 37 11.75 0.18 -8.34
CA ILE A 37 10.81 -0.76 -8.96
C ILE A 37 10.79 -0.47 -10.46
N ASP A 38 11.19 -1.46 -11.28
CA ASP A 38 11.28 -1.32 -12.74
C ASP A 38 12.07 -0.08 -13.24
N ALA A 39 12.89 0.51 -12.38
CA ALA A 39 13.65 1.72 -12.65
C ALA A 39 14.77 1.45 -13.66
N PRO A 40 14.79 2.10 -14.84
CA PRO A 40 15.69 1.73 -15.95
C PRO A 40 17.16 1.99 -15.63
N ASN A 41 17.47 2.94 -14.75
CA ASN A 41 18.85 3.32 -14.41
C ASN A 41 19.31 2.74 -13.06
N ALA A 42 18.47 1.94 -12.38
CA ALA A 42 18.83 1.34 -11.11
C ALA A 42 19.84 0.21 -11.27
N ASP A 43 20.84 0.19 -10.37
CA ASP A 43 21.81 -0.91 -10.25
C ASP A 43 21.14 -2.18 -9.71
N VAL A 44 20.16 -2.00 -8.83
CA VAL A 44 19.36 -3.07 -8.21
C VAL A 44 17.89 -2.80 -8.47
N ARG A 45 17.23 -3.71 -9.19
CA ARG A 45 15.82 -3.56 -9.57
C ARG A 45 14.93 -4.56 -8.85
N ALA A 46 13.82 -4.07 -8.34
CA ALA A 46 12.69 -4.90 -7.96
C ALA A 46 11.73 -5.02 -9.14
N SER A 47 11.26 -6.22 -9.43
CA SER A 47 10.35 -6.52 -10.54
C SER A 47 9.48 -7.73 -10.24
N GLY A 48 8.48 -8.02 -11.09
CA GLY A 48 7.63 -9.19 -10.94
C GLY A 48 6.79 -9.18 -9.65
N ILE A 49 6.43 -8.01 -9.14
CA ILE A 49 5.67 -7.87 -7.90
C ILE A 49 4.28 -8.50 -8.10
N SER A 50 3.94 -9.42 -7.20
CA SER A 50 2.63 -10.06 -7.16
C SER A 50 2.08 -10.11 -5.75
N TYR A 51 0.77 -9.89 -5.61
CA TYR A 51 0.07 -9.88 -4.34
C TYR A 51 -0.88 -11.06 -4.23
N SER A 52 -0.85 -11.71 -3.08
CA SER A 52 -1.73 -12.83 -2.77
C SER A 52 -2.34 -12.67 -1.38
N ARG A 53 -3.29 -13.54 -1.03
CA ARG A 53 -3.88 -13.60 0.32
C ARG A 53 -2.91 -14.09 1.42
N SER A 54 -1.68 -14.37 1.09
CA SER A 54 -0.62 -14.76 2.03
C SER A 54 0.50 -13.74 2.17
N GLY A 55 0.55 -12.76 1.29
CA GLY A 55 1.59 -11.73 1.25
C GLY A 55 1.95 -11.32 -0.16
N MET A 56 3.19 -10.93 -0.36
CA MET A 56 3.76 -10.42 -1.60
C MET A 56 4.99 -11.24 -1.99
N GLU A 57 5.18 -11.43 -3.29
CA GLU A 57 6.39 -11.99 -3.89
C GLU A 57 6.93 -11.02 -4.94
N PHE A 58 8.23 -10.96 -5.06
CA PHE A 58 8.92 -10.14 -6.08
C PHE A 58 10.36 -10.61 -6.27
N ASP A 59 10.96 -10.23 -7.38
CA ASP A 59 12.37 -10.44 -7.66
C ASP A 59 13.16 -9.16 -7.38
N LEU A 60 14.27 -9.28 -6.65
CA LEU A 60 15.23 -8.21 -6.44
C LEU A 60 16.52 -8.60 -7.17
N SER A 61 16.68 -8.12 -8.41
CA SER A 61 17.71 -8.59 -9.35
C SER A 61 17.67 -10.12 -9.51
N ASP A 62 18.64 -10.84 -8.95
CA ASP A 62 18.77 -12.32 -9.00
C ASP A 62 18.20 -13.04 -7.78
N ILE A 63 17.56 -12.32 -6.84
CA ILE A 63 17.04 -12.89 -5.60
C ILE A 63 15.50 -12.88 -5.63
N HIS A 64 14.89 -14.06 -5.61
CA HIS A 64 13.46 -14.18 -5.39
C HIS A 64 13.11 -14.02 -3.91
N LEU A 65 12.17 -13.12 -3.60
CA LEU A 65 11.76 -12.76 -2.25
C LEU A 65 10.26 -12.98 -2.06
N SER A 66 9.90 -13.53 -0.92
CA SER A 66 8.52 -13.70 -0.48
C SER A 66 8.36 -13.16 0.94
N THR A 67 7.29 -12.41 1.19
CA THR A 67 7.06 -11.75 2.48
C THR A 67 5.57 -11.60 2.76
N ARG A 68 5.22 -11.42 4.03
CA ARG A 68 3.86 -11.07 4.46
C ARG A 68 3.57 -9.56 4.39
N LEU A 69 4.60 -8.75 4.19
CA LEU A 69 4.42 -7.32 3.98
C LEU A 69 3.79 -7.08 2.60
N LEU A 70 3.03 -5.99 2.47
CA LEU A 70 2.35 -5.60 1.24
C LEU A 70 2.75 -4.17 0.84
N GLY A 71 2.64 -3.88 -0.46
CA GLY A 71 2.81 -2.55 -1.03
C GLY A 71 4.24 -2.21 -1.45
N ASP A 72 4.32 -1.38 -2.46
CA ASP A 72 5.58 -0.99 -3.13
C ASP A 72 6.56 -0.31 -2.17
N CYS A 73 6.05 0.44 -1.17
CA CYS A 73 6.89 1.02 -0.13
C CYS A 73 7.69 -0.05 0.63
N ASN A 74 7.11 -1.22 0.88
CA ASN A 74 7.81 -2.32 1.53
C ASN A 74 8.78 -3.04 0.58
N VAL A 75 8.49 -3.10 -0.71
CA VAL A 75 9.46 -3.55 -1.73
C VAL A 75 10.71 -2.69 -1.66
N LEU A 76 10.54 -1.36 -1.68
CA LEU A 76 11.66 -0.40 -1.62
C LEU A 76 12.42 -0.47 -0.29
N ASN A 77 11.73 -0.60 0.84
CA ASN A 77 12.35 -0.76 2.16
C ASN A 77 13.17 -2.06 2.25
N ILE A 78 12.62 -3.17 1.74
CA ILE A 78 13.32 -4.46 1.70
C ILE A 78 14.52 -4.38 0.76
N ALA A 79 14.38 -3.77 -0.42
CA ALA A 79 15.49 -3.60 -1.35
C ALA A 79 16.67 -2.86 -0.72
N ALA A 80 16.41 -1.72 -0.07
CA ALA A 80 17.44 -0.96 0.64
C ALA A 80 18.14 -1.80 1.72
N ALA A 81 17.36 -2.53 2.54
CA ALA A 81 17.90 -3.37 3.60
C ALA A 81 18.75 -4.53 3.04
N VAL A 82 18.29 -5.18 1.97
CA VAL A 82 19.02 -6.28 1.30
C VAL A 82 20.32 -5.78 0.68
N ILE A 83 20.32 -4.63 0.02
CA ILE A 83 21.54 -4.02 -0.56
C ILE A 83 22.60 -3.83 0.53
N VAL A 84 22.23 -3.22 1.66
CA VAL A 84 23.14 -3.01 2.80
C VAL A 84 23.62 -4.34 3.37
N ALA A 85 22.72 -5.30 3.59
CA ALA A 85 23.06 -6.63 4.12
C ALA A 85 24.04 -7.36 3.19
N ARG A 86 23.82 -7.34 1.88
CA ARG A 86 24.71 -7.92 0.87
C ARG A 86 26.10 -7.28 0.89
N ARG A 87 26.17 -5.95 1.04
CA ARG A 87 27.43 -5.22 1.17
C ARG A 87 28.23 -5.62 2.42
N LEU A 88 27.52 -6.02 3.49
CA LEU A 88 28.11 -6.53 4.73
C LEU A 88 28.41 -8.03 4.70
N GLY A 89 28.27 -8.70 3.55
CA GLY A 89 28.62 -10.10 3.37
C GLY A 89 27.51 -11.10 3.68
N VAL A 90 26.26 -10.67 3.93
CA VAL A 90 25.12 -11.57 4.11
C VAL A 90 24.77 -12.22 2.78
N SER A 91 24.61 -13.53 2.74
CA SER A 91 24.28 -14.25 1.49
C SER A 91 22.86 -13.98 1.02
N ALA A 92 22.59 -14.16 -0.29
CA ALA A 92 21.25 -14.00 -0.89
C ALA A 92 20.20 -14.88 -0.17
N GLY A 93 20.54 -16.15 0.09
CA GLY A 93 19.65 -17.07 0.80
C GLY A 93 19.33 -16.65 2.24
N GLN A 94 20.29 -16.06 2.94
CA GLN A 94 20.07 -15.51 4.29
C GLN A 94 19.15 -14.27 4.24
N CYS A 95 19.32 -13.40 3.22
CA CYS A 95 18.44 -12.27 3.01
C CYS A 95 17.01 -12.75 2.73
N ALA A 96 16.82 -13.68 1.79
CA ALA A 96 15.51 -14.23 1.45
C ALA A 96 14.83 -14.89 2.68
N LEU A 97 15.58 -15.66 3.46
CA LEU A 97 15.07 -16.26 4.70
C LEU A 97 14.68 -15.21 5.75
N ALA A 98 15.43 -14.11 5.88
CA ALA A 98 15.10 -13.04 6.81
C ALA A 98 13.83 -12.30 6.34
N VAL A 99 13.72 -11.97 5.05
CA VAL A 99 12.57 -11.30 4.45
C VAL A 99 11.30 -12.13 4.63
N SER A 100 11.36 -13.46 4.46
CA SER A 100 10.19 -14.34 4.64
C SER A 100 9.65 -14.40 6.07
N LYS A 101 10.44 -13.98 7.06
CA LYS A 101 10.06 -13.93 8.47
C LYS A 101 9.55 -12.59 8.94
N LEU A 102 9.57 -11.56 8.07
CA LEU A 102 9.04 -10.25 8.42
C LEU A 102 7.55 -10.34 8.72
N GLN A 103 7.14 -9.63 9.76
CA GLN A 103 5.73 -9.56 10.17
C GLN A 103 5.21 -8.14 9.89
N PRO A 104 3.97 -8.01 9.38
CA PRO A 104 3.36 -6.70 9.24
C PRO A 104 3.16 -6.05 10.61
N VAL A 105 3.24 -4.74 10.64
CA VAL A 105 2.81 -3.94 11.79
C VAL A 105 1.28 -3.85 11.74
N GLU A 106 0.61 -4.04 12.87
CA GLU A 106 -0.84 -3.92 12.97
C GLU A 106 -1.31 -2.56 12.44
N HIS A 107 -2.43 -2.56 11.72
CA HIS A 107 -3.03 -1.36 11.11
C HIS A 107 -2.15 -0.61 10.09
N ARG A 108 -1.10 -1.27 9.56
CA ARG A 108 -0.22 -0.74 8.50
C ARG A 108 -0.23 -1.67 7.30
N LEU A 109 -1.32 -1.64 6.54
CA LEU A 109 -1.61 -2.54 5.41
C LEU A 109 -1.33 -4.01 5.80
N SER A 110 -1.72 -4.37 7.01
CA SER A 110 -1.51 -5.71 7.54
C SER A 110 -2.56 -6.68 7.00
N ILE A 111 -2.10 -7.91 6.68
CA ILE A 111 -2.97 -8.94 6.14
C ILE A 111 -3.32 -9.98 7.20
N SER A 112 -4.60 -10.29 7.31
CA SER A 112 -5.11 -11.30 8.24
C SER A 112 -6.28 -12.08 7.65
N ARG A 113 -6.68 -13.19 8.29
CA ARG A 113 -7.89 -13.95 7.91
C ARG A 113 -8.94 -13.87 9.00
N LYS A 114 -10.18 -13.60 8.60
CA LYS A 114 -11.39 -13.68 9.45
C LYS A 114 -12.39 -14.64 8.80
N GLY A 115 -12.38 -15.91 9.27
CA GLY A 115 -13.19 -16.96 8.63
C GLY A 115 -12.74 -17.22 7.19
N SER A 116 -13.66 -17.06 6.24
CA SER A 116 -13.40 -17.21 4.80
C SER A 116 -12.91 -15.95 4.11
N LEU A 117 -12.85 -14.82 4.83
CA LEU A 117 -12.44 -13.52 4.30
C LEU A 117 -10.95 -13.26 4.54
N THR A 118 -10.35 -12.52 3.62
CA THR A 118 -9.06 -11.86 3.84
C THR A 118 -9.31 -10.41 4.24
N VAL A 119 -8.63 -9.93 5.25
CA VAL A 119 -8.71 -8.54 5.72
C VAL A 119 -7.37 -7.88 5.49
N LEU A 120 -7.38 -6.77 4.79
CA LEU A 120 -6.32 -5.79 4.70
C LEU A 120 -6.66 -4.67 5.68
N ASP A 121 -5.81 -4.46 6.66
CA ASP A 121 -6.04 -3.48 7.72
C ASP A 121 -4.99 -2.36 7.62
N ASP A 122 -5.43 -1.20 7.15
CA ASP A 122 -4.64 0.03 7.03
C ASP A 122 -5.31 1.18 7.79
N ALA A 123 -5.84 0.85 8.98
CA ALA A 123 -6.70 1.73 9.74
C ALA A 123 -5.97 2.63 10.77
N TYR A 124 -4.64 2.64 10.82
CA TYR A 124 -3.91 3.41 11.86
C TYR A 124 -3.93 4.92 11.61
N ASN A 125 -3.47 5.34 10.45
CA ASN A 125 -3.43 6.73 10.01
C ASN A 125 -3.21 6.74 8.49
N SER A 126 -4.19 7.25 7.78
CA SER A 126 -4.16 7.23 6.33
C SER A 126 -3.74 8.58 5.76
N ASN A 127 -3.03 8.52 4.65
CA ASN A 127 -2.72 9.66 3.80
C ASN A 127 -3.00 9.30 2.34
N PRO A 128 -3.12 10.29 1.43
CA PRO A 128 -3.53 10.03 0.04
C PRO A 128 -2.63 9.05 -0.72
N GLU A 129 -1.32 9.06 -0.47
CA GLU A 129 -0.36 8.17 -1.12
C GLU A 129 -0.47 6.74 -0.58
N GLY A 130 -0.59 6.59 0.75
CA GLY A 130 -0.78 5.29 1.40
C GLY A 130 -2.08 4.63 0.96
N ALA A 131 -3.19 5.38 0.97
CA ALA A 131 -4.48 4.89 0.50
C ALA A 131 -4.46 4.48 -0.98
N ALA A 132 -3.78 5.25 -1.82
CA ALA A 132 -3.60 4.89 -3.23
C ALA A 132 -2.87 3.56 -3.39
N MET A 133 -1.81 3.33 -2.61
CA MET A 133 -1.06 2.08 -2.59
C MET A 133 -1.93 0.93 -2.07
N ALA A 134 -2.66 1.11 -0.97
CA ALA A 134 -3.56 0.08 -0.41
C ALA A 134 -4.64 -0.34 -1.40
N LEU A 135 -5.25 0.61 -2.12
CA LEU A 135 -6.21 0.35 -3.19
C LEU A 135 -5.57 -0.40 -4.36
N SER A 136 -4.36 -0.03 -4.78
CA SER A 136 -3.63 -0.74 -5.84
C SER A 136 -3.33 -2.19 -5.45
N VAL A 137 -2.89 -2.43 -4.22
CA VAL A 137 -2.69 -3.78 -3.68
C VAL A 137 -3.98 -4.59 -3.71
N LEU A 138 -5.10 -4.02 -3.22
CA LEU A 138 -6.41 -4.67 -3.26
C LEU A 138 -6.81 -5.03 -4.70
N GLY A 139 -6.67 -4.09 -5.63
CA GLY A 139 -7.02 -4.28 -7.04
C GLY A 139 -6.19 -5.36 -7.75
N ALA A 140 -4.92 -5.52 -7.35
CA ALA A 140 -4.00 -6.49 -7.94
C ALA A 140 -4.12 -7.91 -7.35
N MET A 141 -4.89 -8.10 -6.27
CA MET A 141 -5.07 -9.45 -5.69
C MET A 141 -5.94 -10.34 -6.57
N ASP A 142 -5.49 -11.57 -6.81
CA ASP A 142 -6.30 -12.59 -7.45
C ASP A 142 -7.39 -13.12 -6.49
N LEU A 143 -8.64 -13.08 -6.96
CA LEU A 143 -9.80 -13.55 -6.23
C LEU A 143 -10.45 -14.74 -6.93
N PRO A 144 -10.99 -15.71 -6.17
CA PRO A 144 -11.80 -16.79 -6.75
C PRO A 144 -13.12 -16.24 -7.33
N ALA A 145 -13.71 -16.98 -8.24
CA ALA A 145 -15.00 -16.62 -8.83
C ALA A 145 -16.08 -16.38 -7.76
N GLY A 146 -16.80 -15.27 -7.87
CA GLY A 146 -17.85 -14.86 -6.94
C GLY A 146 -17.35 -14.19 -5.64
N ALA A 147 -16.05 -13.98 -5.50
CA ALA A 147 -15.48 -13.17 -4.42
C ALA A 147 -15.40 -11.68 -4.84
N HIS A 148 -15.39 -10.78 -3.86
CA HIS A 148 -15.42 -9.33 -4.07
C HIS A 148 -14.23 -8.64 -3.39
N ARG A 149 -13.80 -7.53 -4.01
CA ARG A 149 -12.92 -6.52 -3.40
C ARG A 149 -13.80 -5.48 -2.74
N ILE A 150 -13.69 -5.35 -1.44
CA ILE A 150 -14.53 -4.44 -0.65
C ILE A 150 -13.62 -3.40 0.01
N VAL A 151 -13.96 -2.13 -0.14
CA VAL A 151 -13.29 -1.02 0.56
C VAL A 151 -14.24 -0.46 1.61
N VAL A 152 -13.77 -0.31 2.83
CA VAL A 152 -14.48 0.33 3.96
C VAL A 152 -13.65 1.53 4.40
N THR A 153 -14.17 2.75 4.24
CA THR A 153 -13.41 3.97 4.55
C THR A 153 -14.30 5.12 5.02
N PRO A 154 -13.84 5.91 5.99
CA PRO A 154 -14.42 7.21 6.34
C PRO A 154 -13.79 8.38 5.56
N GLY A 155 -12.80 8.13 4.71
CA GLY A 155 -11.99 9.14 4.05
C GLY A 155 -10.90 9.72 4.94
N PHE A 156 -10.35 10.86 4.54
CA PHE A 156 -9.24 11.52 5.21
C PHE A 156 -9.70 12.63 6.15
N VAL A 157 -8.84 12.97 7.12
CA VAL A 157 -8.95 14.15 7.98
C VAL A 157 -7.60 14.86 8.07
N GLU A 158 -7.59 16.07 8.61
CA GLU A 158 -6.36 16.84 8.87
C GLU A 158 -5.56 17.26 7.61
N LEU A 159 -6.18 17.24 6.42
CA LEU A 159 -5.55 17.68 5.18
C LEU A 159 -5.80 19.17 4.85
N GLY A 160 -6.47 19.91 5.75
CA GLY A 160 -6.79 21.32 5.55
C GLY A 160 -7.63 21.55 4.28
N GLU A 161 -7.24 22.54 3.46
CA GLU A 161 -7.98 22.91 2.24
C GLU A 161 -8.01 21.79 1.19
N ARG A 162 -7.04 20.88 1.18
CA ARG A 162 -6.98 19.75 0.23
C ARG A 162 -7.90 18.59 0.59
N GLN A 163 -8.48 18.56 1.78
CA GLN A 163 -9.23 17.39 2.28
C GLN A 163 -10.35 16.95 1.36
N ARG A 164 -11.17 17.91 0.88
CA ARG A 164 -12.28 17.57 -0.01
C ARG A 164 -11.78 16.98 -1.34
N GLU A 165 -10.77 17.58 -1.94
CA GLU A 165 -10.18 17.11 -3.19
C GLU A 165 -9.59 15.71 -3.05
N GLU A 166 -8.84 15.47 -1.99
CA GLU A 166 -8.24 14.15 -1.75
C GLU A 166 -9.29 13.07 -1.45
N CYS A 167 -10.40 13.41 -0.77
CA CYS A 167 -11.51 12.48 -0.59
C CYS A 167 -12.25 12.18 -1.92
N ILE A 168 -12.37 13.16 -2.83
CA ILE A 168 -12.87 12.91 -4.19
C ILE A 168 -11.93 11.95 -4.93
N ARG A 169 -10.61 12.18 -4.89
CA ARG A 169 -9.61 11.28 -5.50
C ARG A 169 -9.66 9.88 -4.92
N LEU A 170 -9.87 9.74 -3.60
CA LEU A 170 -10.04 8.45 -2.94
C LEU A 170 -11.23 7.69 -3.53
N GLY A 171 -12.40 8.33 -3.63
CA GLY A 171 -13.60 7.74 -4.22
C GLY A 171 -13.38 7.32 -5.68
N TRP A 172 -12.74 8.17 -6.49
CA TRP A 172 -12.40 7.88 -7.88
C TRP A 172 -11.47 6.67 -8.01
N ARG A 173 -10.43 6.58 -7.16
CA ARG A 173 -9.51 5.43 -7.15
C ARG A 173 -10.19 4.16 -6.68
N ALA A 174 -11.04 4.26 -5.64
CA ALA A 174 -11.80 3.10 -5.15
C ALA A 174 -12.66 2.48 -6.27
N ALA A 175 -13.31 3.30 -7.10
CA ALA A 175 -14.08 2.84 -8.24
C ALA A 175 -13.28 1.98 -9.24
N ALA A 176 -11.98 2.21 -9.36
CA ALA A 176 -11.11 1.45 -10.26
C ALA A 176 -10.58 0.15 -9.63
N HIS A 177 -10.63 0.00 -8.29
CA HIS A 177 -9.94 -1.07 -7.58
C HIS A 177 -10.83 -1.98 -6.73
N CYS A 178 -12.11 -1.64 -6.53
CA CYS A 178 -13.02 -2.45 -5.74
C CYS A 178 -14.36 -2.71 -6.42
N ASP A 179 -15.01 -3.78 -6.00
CA ASP A 179 -16.35 -4.18 -6.47
C ASP A 179 -17.44 -3.59 -5.58
N LEU A 180 -17.11 -3.22 -4.33
CA LEU A 180 -18.01 -2.57 -3.38
C LEU A 180 -17.26 -1.52 -2.58
N LEU A 181 -17.81 -0.31 -2.54
CA LEU A 181 -17.34 0.79 -1.69
C LEU A 181 -18.31 1.03 -0.54
N VAL A 182 -17.83 0.96 0.69
CA VAL A 182 -18.59 1.22 1.92
C VAL A 182 -18.04 2.48 2.57
N ILE A 183 -18.80 3.55 2.51
CA ILE A 183 -18.43 4.85 3.09
C ILE A 183 -19.00 4.94 4.50
N VAL A 184 -18.10 5.05 5.46
CA VAL A 184 -18.46 5.14 6.90
C VAL A 184 -18.45 6.60 7.34
N ASN A 185 -19.39 6.97 8.24
CA ASN A 185 -19.52 8.33 8.74
C ASN A 185 -20.07 9.32 7.67
N LYS A 186 -20.45 10.51 8.12
CA LYS A 186 -21.04 11.56 7.28
C LYS A 186 -20.04 12.61 6.84
N TYR A 187 -18.90 12.71 7.52
CA TYR A 187 -17.96 13.83 7.41
C TYR A 187 -17.42 14.03 5.99
N ASN A 188 -16.95 12.97 5.35
CA ASN A 188 -16.38 13.02 3.98
C ASN A 188 -17.30 12.38 2.93
N ARG A 189 -18.51 11.93 3.31
CA ARG A 189 -19.41 11.12 2.48
C ARG A 189 -19.64 11.71 1.09
N GLU A 190 -20.04 12.97 1.03
CA GLU A 190 -20.36 13.65 -0.23
C GLU A 190 -19.17 13.70 -1.19
N ALA A 191 -17.97 13.98 -0.67
CA ALA A 191 -16.75 14.05 -1.48
C ALA A 191 -16.36 12.67 -2.04
N ILE A 192 -16.44 11.62 -1.22
CA ILE A 192 -16.13 10.25 -1.66
C ILE A 192 -17.15 9.75 -2.68
N LEU A 193 -18.46 10.03 -2.45
CA LEU A 193 -19.54 9.71 -3.40
C LEU A 193 -19.32 10.40 -4.76
N GLU A 194 -18.98 11.69 -4.73
CA GLU A 194 -18.67 12.44 -5.94
C GLU A 194 -17.54 11.79 -6.74
N GLY A 195 -16.45 11.42 -6.04
CA GLY A 195 -15.31 10.75 -6.66
C GLY A 195 -15.65 9.37 -7.22
N ALA A 196 -16.39 8.55 -6.49
CA ALA A 196 -16.81 7.22 -6.94
C ALA A 196 -17.69 7.30 -8.21
N ARG A 197 -18.62 8.27 -8.27
CA ARG A 197 -19.42 8.54 -9.46
C ARG A 197 -18.58 8.99 -10.64
N GLN A 198 -17.63 9.90 -10.42
CA GLN A 198 -16.68 10.33 -11.45
C GLN A 198 -15.83 9.17 -11.98
N GLY A 199 -15.51 8.20 -11.13
CA GLY A 199 -14.82 6.96 -11.46
C GLY A 199 -15.70 5.92 -12.18
N GLY A 200 -17.01 6.20 -12.34
CA GLY A 200 -17.95 5.31 -13.04
C GLY A 200 -18.49 4.16 -12.21
N MET A 201 -18.39 4.21 -10.88
CA MET A 201 -18.93 3.17 -10.00
C MET A 201 -20.46 3.18 -10.02
N ASP A 202 -21.08 1.99 -10.14
CA ASP A 202 -22.52 1.85 -10.05
C ASP A 202 -23.02 2.18 -8.63
N GLU A 203 -24.10 2.94 -8.51
CA GLU A 203 -24.72 3.33 -7.23
C GLU A 203 -25.10 2.11 -6.37
N ASN A 204 -25.46 1.00 -6.99
CA ASN A 204 -25.76 -0.26 -6.28
C ASN A 204 -24.53 -0.89 -5.62
N ASN A 205 -23.34 -0.47 -6.01
CA ASN A 205 -22.06 -0.90 -5.46
C ASN A 205 -21.48 0.09 -4.43
N ILE A 206 -22.30 1.06 -4.00
CA ILE A 206 -21.91 2.04 -2.98
C ILE A 206 -22.86 1.92 -1.78
N ILE A 207 -22.29 1.68 -0.62
CA ILE A 207 -23.03 1.64 0.65
C ILE A 207 -22.60 2.82 1.51
N CYS A 208 -23.57 3.55 2.05
CA CYS A 208 -23.32 4.58 3.07
C CYS A 208 -23.78 4.08 4.43
N ALA A 209 -22.91 4.14 5.42
CA ALA A 209 -23.18 3.76 6.80
C ALA A 209 -22.79 4.89 7.76
N ASP A 210 -23.50 5.03 8.87
CA ASP A 210 -23.17 6.05 9.86
C ASP A 210 -22.12 5.55 10.87
N THR A 211 -21.99 4.23 11.04
CA THR A 211 -21.04 3.59 11.96
C THR A 211 -20.36 2.39 11.28
N LEU A 212 -19.20 2.00 11.78
CA LEU A 212 -18.49 0.80 11.34
C LEU A 212 -19.34 -0.47 11.56
N ALA A 213 -20.06 -0.56 12.67
CA ALA A 213 -20.94 -1.69 12.95
C ALA A 213 -22.06 -1.82 11.90
N GLN A 214 -22.66 -0.70 11.50
CA GLN A 214 -23.64 -0.67 10.42
C GLN A 214 -23.00 -1.03 9.07
N ALA A 215 -21.82 -0.51 8.78
CA ALA A 215 -21.07 -0.84 7.56
C ALA A 215 -20.83 -2.35 7.44
N VAL A 216 -20.34 -2.98 8.52
CA VAL A 216 -20.09 -4.43 8.58
C VAL A 216 -21.39 -5.22 8.36
N ALA A 217 -22.51 -4.79 8.92
CA ALA A 217 -23.80 -5.46 8.72
C ALA A 217 -24.29 -5.35 7.27
N LEU A 218 -24.18 -4.16 6.67
CA LEU A 218 -24.67 -3.90 5.31
C LEU A 218 -23.81 -4.58 4.21
N MET A 219 -22.51 -4.73 4.44
CA MET A 219 -21.64 -5.39 3.46
C MET A 219 -21.71 -6.94 3.50
N GLN A 220 -22.34 -7.52 4.52
CA GLN A 220 -22.43 -8.99 4.71
C GLN A 220 -22.84 -9.76 3.47
N PRO A 221 -23.86 -9.36 2.68
CA PRO A 221 -24.27 -10.09 1.47
C PRO A 221 -23.18 -10.17 0.40
N PHE A 222 -22.24 -9.22 0.40
CA PHE A 222 -21.13 -9.13 -0.55
C PHE A 222 -19.85 -9.80 -0.03
N ALA A 223 -19.77 -10.06 1.27
CA ALA A 223 -18.61 -10.68 1.93
C ALA A 223 -18.62 -12.21 1.71
N THR A 224 -18.62 -12.63 0.46
CA THR A 224 -18.61 -14.05 0.05
C THR A 224 -17.27 -14.72 0.35
N PRO A 225 -17.21 -16.06 0.43
CA PRO A 225 -15.96 -16.77 0.67
C PRO A 225 -14.86 -16.40 -0.36
N GLY A 226 -13.69 -16.04 0.15
CA GLY A 226 -12.56 -15.62 -0.68
C GLY A 226 -12.50 -14.12 -0.95
N SER A 227 -13.52 -13.34 -0.55
CA SER A 227 -13.49 -11.88 -0.67
C SER A 227 -12.38 -11.26 0.18
N VAL A 228 -11.92 -10.09 -0.26
CA VAL A 228 -10.93 -9.26 0.42
C VAL A 228 -11.59 -7.97 0.86
N VAL A 229 -11.43 -7.61 2.13
CA VAL A 229 -11.93 -6.36 2.72
C VAL A 229 -10.75 -5.49 3.11
N LEU A 230 -10.62 -4.31 2.52
CA LEU A 230 -9.69 -3.28 2.93
C LEU A 230 -10.40 -2.32 3.90
N TYR A 231 -9.91 -2.23 5.12
CA TYR A 231 -10.24 -1.15 6.05
C TYR A 231 -9.19 -0.05 5.86
N GLU A 232 -9.61 1.02 5.22
CA GLU A 232 -8.76 2.17 4.89
C GLU A 232 -9.12 3.34 5.79
N ASN A 233 -8.21 3.68 6.67
CA ASN A 233 -8.35 4.69 7.71
C ASN A 233 -9.36 4.35 8.82
N ASP A 234 -9.13 4.94 10.00
CA ASP A 234 -10.09 5.06 11.09
C ASP A 234 -10.04 6.52 11.60
N LEU A 235 -11.21 7.15 11.70
CA LEU A 235 -11.24 8.55 12.15
C LEU A 235 -11.01 8.65 13.65
N PRO A 236 -10.21 9.63 14.11
CA PRO A 236 -10.15 10.02 15.51
C PRO A 236 -11.53 10.31 16.07
N ASP A 237 -11.74 10.07 17.38
CA ASP A 237 -13.03 10.24 18.06
C ASP A 237 -13.62 11.65 17.90
N THR A 238 -12.78 12.66 17.67
CA THR A 238 -13.19 14.05 17.41
C THR A 238 -13.96 14.25 16.10
N PHE A 239 -13.90 13.28 15.19
CA PHE A 239 -14.58 13.30 13.87
C PHE A 239 -15.66 12.23 13.74
N ARG A 240 -16.03 11.58 14.84
CA ARG A 240 -17.08 10.55 14.89
C ARG A 240 -18.45 11.11 15.23
#